data_306416749485c977c8e6d1eadf08aecc
#
_entry.id   306416749485c977c8e6d1eadf08aecc
#
_cell.length_a   1.000
_cell.length_b   1.000
_cell.length_c   1.000
_cell.angle_alpha   90.00
_cell.angle_beta   90.00
_cell.angle_gamma   90.00
#
_symmetry.space_group_name_H-M   'P 1'
#
loop_
_entity.id
_entity.type
_entity.pdbx_description
1 polymer ?
#
loop_
_entity_poly.entity_id
_entity_poly.type
_entity_poly.pdbx_seq_one_letter_code
_entity_poly.pdbx_strand_id
1 'polypeptide(L)'
;EKAGYEVLVFHATGAGGRAMESLIEDGLVAGVLDLTTTEWADEHVGGILAAGPTRLESAARNGVPAVIAPGCLDMVNFGPRDTIPEKFADRLFYEHNPQITLMRTTAEECAELGCILSEKANLSTGPVDVLFPTEAISVISASGQPFHDPTADQALLEAIKTNLRKDIRLHEIPTTINDVEFSRIAAETLLDFLQVETTESV
;
A
#
# COMPACT_ATOMS: atom_id res chain seq x y z
N GLU A 1 -18.87 -7.42 -0.03
CA GLU A 1 -20.18 -7.81 0.53
C GLU A 1 -21.19 -8.21 -0.55
N LYS A 2 -21.36 -7.42 -1.64
CA LYS A 2 -22.34 -7.75 -2.71
C LYS A 2 -22.09 -9.10 -3.38
N ALA A 3 -20.84 -9.56 -3.40
CA ALA A 3 -20.43 -10.86 -3.94
C ALA A 3 -20.52 -12.01 -2.92
N GLY A 4 -21.07 -11.78 -1.73
CA GLY A 4 -21.30 -12.80 -0.70
C GLY A 4 -20.15 -12.99 0.29
N TYR A 5 -19.09 -12.17 0.23
CA TYR A 5 -17.99 -12.21 1.19
C TYR A 5 -18.25 -11.30 2.39
N GLU A 6 -17.80 -11.72 3.56
CA GLU A 6 -17.66 -10.85 4.72
C GLU A 6 -16.39 -10.00 4.55
N VAL A 7 -16.48 -8.70 4.88
CA VAL A 7 -15.38 -7.76 4.73
C VAL A 7 -14.90 -7.27 6.08
N LEU A 8 -13.64 -7.56 6.40
CA LEU A 8 -12.93 -7.02 7.55
C LEU A 8 -12.08 -5.83 7.12
N VAL A 9 -12.16 -4.72 7.85
CA VAL A 9 -11.41 -3.49 7.53
C VAL A 9 -10.38 -3.21 8.62
N PHE A 10 -9.12 -3.05 8.20
CA PHE A 10 -7.99 -2.71 9.07
C PHE A 10 -7.44 -1.35 8.66
N HIS A 11 -7.15 -0.50 9.65
CA HIS A 11 -6.44 0.75 9.40
C HIS A 11 -4.92 0.50 9.36
N ALA A 12 -4.25 1.08 8.37
CA ALA A 12 -2.79 1.00 8.20
C ALA A 12 -2.08 1.89 9.24
N THR A 13 -2.06 1.44 10.48
CA THR A 13 -1.55 2.17 11.66
C THR A 13 -0.48 1.37 12.44
N GLY A 14 0.19 0.44 11.79
CA GLY A 14 1.12 -0.48 12.41
C GLY A 14 0.38 -1.62 13.14
N ALA A 15 -0.45 -1.29 14.11
CA ALA A 15 -1.26 -2.28 14.84
C ALA A 15 -2.29 -2.96 13.93
N GLY A 16 -2.93 -2.20 13.04
CA GLY A 16 -3.92 -2.74 12.11
C GLY A 16 -3.30 -3.67 11.07
N GLY A 17 -2.16 -3.29 10.49
CA GLY A 17 -1.43 -4.17 9.57
C GLY A 17 -1.00 -5.47 10.24
N ARG A 18 -0.42 -5.42 11.44
CA ARG A 18 -0.07 -6.63 12.19
C ARG A 18 -1.27 -7.51 12.52
N ALA A 19 -2.41 -6.92 12.88
CA ALA A 19 -3.63 -7.68 13.14
C ALA A 19 -4.16 -8.38 11.88
N MET A 20 -4.12 -7.70 10.72
CA MET A 20 -4.49 -8.30 9.44
C MET A 20 -3.56 -9.45 9.08
N GLU A 21 -2.24 -9.26 9.16
CA GLU A 21 -1.23 -10.30 8.88
C GLU A 21 -1.47 -11.55 9.76
N SER A 22 -1.78 -11.36 11.05
CA SER A 22 -2.06 -12.48 11.96
C SER A 22 -3.30 -13.28 11.56
N LEU A 23 -4.39 -12.62 11.13
CA LEU A 23 -5.58 -13.34 10.66
C LEU A 23 -5.33 -14.09 9.35
N ILE A 24 -4.47 -13.56 8.49
CA ILE A 24 -4.03 -14.24 7.26
C ILE A 24 -3.24 -15.51 7.62
N GLU A 25 -2.29 -15.41 8.57
CA GLU A 25 -1.49 -16.55 9.07
C GLU A 25 -2.37 -17.63 9.69
N ASP A 26 -3.42 -17.23 10.39
CA ASP A 26 -4.41 -18.16 11.00
C ASP A 26 -5.35 -18.81 9.96
N GLY A 27 -5.24 -18.46 8.67
CA GLY A 27 -6.05 -19.01 7.58
C GLY A 27 -7.51 -18.53 7.59
N LEU A 28 -7.78 -17.39 8.20
CA LEU A 28 -9.13 -16.83 8.34
C LEU A 28 -9.53 -15.86 7.22
N VAL A 29 -8.64 -15.62 6.26
CA VAL A 29 -8.82 -14.64 5.18
C VAL A 29 -8.72 -15.33 3.83
N ALA A 30 -9.77 -15.21 3.01
CA ALA A 30 -9.82 -15.81 1.68
C ALA A 30 -9.11 -14.96 0.60
N GLY A 31 -8.96 -13.66 0.82
CA GLY A 31 -8.27 -12.75 -0.11
C GLY A 31 -8.09 -11.37 0.49
N VAL A 32 -7.13 -10.61 -0.03
CA VAL A 32 -6.69 -9.34 0.55
C VAL A 32 -6.74 -8.20 -0.47
N LEU A 33 -7.33 -7.08 -0.08
CA LEU A 33 -7.17 -5.77 -0.72
C LEU A 33 -6.25 -4.93 0.17
N ASP A 34 -4.96 -4.89 -0.14
CA ASP A 34 -3.96 -4.12 0.61
C ASP A 34 -3.68 -2.81 -0.12
N LEU A 35 -4.64 -1.89 -0.03
CA LEU A 35 -4.65 -0.67 -0.83
C LEU A 35 -3.89 0.49 -0.16
N THR A 36 -3.63 0.41 1.14
CA THR A 36 -2.92 1.45 1.91
C THR A 36 -1.72 0.83 2.60
N THR A 37 -0.55 1.04 2.02
CA THR A 37 0.71 0.42 2.46
C THR A 37 1.66 1.41 3.15
N THR A 38 1.13 2.54 3.64
CA THR A 38 1.87 3.63 4.30
C THR A 38 2.78 3.16 5.44
N GLU A 39 2.45 2.05 6.08
CA GLU A 39 3.26 1.43 7.15
C GLU A 39 4.69 1.13 6.69
N TRP A 40 4.90 0.90 5.38
CA TRP A 40 6.23 0.74 4.81
C TRP A 40 7.03 2.05 4.73
N ALA A 41 6.37 3.19 4.48
CA ALA A 41 7.05 4.49 4.56
C ALA A 41 7.53 4.76 5.99
N ASP A 42 6.72 4.41 6.98
CA ASP A 42 7.07 4.54 8.39
C ASP A 42 8.20 3.58 8.81
N GLU A 43 8.13 2.32 8.37
CA GLU A 43 9.19 1.33 8.65
C GLU A 43 10.53 1.73 8.04
N HIS A 44 10.51 2.22 6.80
CA HIS A 44 11.72 2.55 6.05
C HIS A 44 12.38 3.86 6.53
N VAL A 45 11.59 4.91 6.78
CA VAL A 45 12.09 6.25 7.11
C VAL A 45 12.18 6.48 8.61
N GLY A 46 11.33 5.80 9.39
CA GLY A 46 11.31 5.90 10.85
C GLY A 46 10.12 6.66 11.40
N GLY A 47 8.95 6.50 10.80
CA GLY A 47 7.67 6.99 11.33
C GLY A 47 7.13 6.13 12.47
N ILE A 48 5.98 6.55 13.01
CA ILE A 48 5.40 5.95 14.24
C ILE A 48 4.38 4.84 13.97
N LEU A 49 3.96 4.63 12.72
CA LEU A 49 2.94 3.65 12.35
C LEU A 49 3.52 2.41 11.65
N ALA A 50 4.80 2.13 11.84
CA ALA A 50 5.45 0.94 11.28
C ALA A 50 4.78 -0.36 11.74
N ALA A 51 4.59 -1.29 10.81
CA ALA A 51 4.04 -2.62 11.08
C ALA A 51 5.11 -3.71 11.23
N GLY A 52 6.35 -3.36 10.98
CA GLY A 52 7.49 -4.27 11.01
C GLY A 52 7.91 -4.77 9.63
N PRO A 53 9.09 -5.40 9.54
CA PRO A 53 9.73 -5.77 8.26
C PRO A 53 9.04 -6.91 7.51
N THR A 54 8.08 -7.59 8.12
CA THR A 54 7.33 -8.70 7.50
C THR A 54 5.98 -8.28 6.91
N ARG A 55 5.64 -6.99 6.99
CA ARG A 55 4.40 -6.45 6.42
C ARG A 55 4.30 -6.80 4.92
N LEU A 56 3.12 -7.24 4.43
CA LEU A 56 2.83 -7.79 3.10
C LEU A 56 3.32 -9.24 2.87
N GLU A 57 3.90 -9.92 3.85
CA GLU A 57 4.45 -11.27 3.63
C GLU A 57 3.45 -12.39 3.93
N SER A 58 2.49 -12.20 4.82
CA SER A 58 1.60 -13.30 5.23
C SER A 58 0.72 -13.78 4.08
N ALA A 59 0.08 -12.89 3.33
CA ALA A 59 -0.69 -13.27 2.14
C ALA A 59 0.22 -13.92 1.08
N ALA A 60 1.38 -13.31 0.82
CA ALA A 60 2.34 -13.79 -0.17
C ALA A 60 2.82 -15.22 0.12
N ARG A 61 3.23 -15.51 1.36
CA ARG A 61 3.78 -16.81 1.77
C ARG A 61 2.71 -17.90 1.87
N ASN A 62 1.50 -17.54 2.27
CA ASN A 62 0.39 -18.48 2.44
C ASN A 62 -0.44 -18.69 1.17
N GLY A 63 -0.05 -18.08 0.04
CA GLY A 63 -0.74 -18.23 -1.24
C GLY A 63 -2.13 -17.58 -1.28
N VAL A 64 -2.42 -16.67 -0.34
CA VAL A 64 -3.70 -15.97 -0.30
C VAL A 64 -3.76 -14.93 -1.42
N PRO A 65 -4.79 -14.97 -2.29
CA PRO A 65 -4.96 -13.99 -3.35
C PRO A 65 -4.93 -12.56 -2.84
N ALA A 66 -4.16 -11.69 -3.50
CA ALA A 66 -3.97 -10.32 -3.03
C ALA A 66 -3.98 -9.30 -4.17
N VAL A 67 -4.52 -8.14 -3.89
CA VAL A 67 -4.38 -6.92 -4.70
C VAL A 67 -3.68 -5.87 -3.85
N ILE A 68 -2.54 -5.39 -4.32
CA ILE A 68 -1.68 -4.46 -3.58
C ILE A 68 -1.68 -3.10 -4.29
N ALA A 69 -1.73 -2.01 -3.53
CA ALA A 69 -1.54 -0.67 -4.07
C ALA A 69 -0.60 0.16 -3.17
N PRO A 70 0.10 1.17 -3.73
CA PRO A 70 1.05 2.01 -3.02
C PRO A 70 0.38 3.14 -2.22
N GLY A 71 -0.84 2.93 -1.76
CA GLY A 71 -1.60 3.98 -1.09
C GLY A 71 -0.86 4.57 0.10
N CYS A 72 -0.78 5.90 0.10
CA CYS A 72 -0.14 6.69 1.14
C CYS A 72 1.36 6.40 1.37
N LEU A 73 2.09 5.85 0.37
CA LEU A 73 3.56 5.79 0.42
C LEU A 73 4.22 7.17 0.18
N ASP A 74 3.43 8.16 -0.17
CA ASP A 74 3.85 9.57 -0.26
C ASP A 74 4.07 10.22 1.12
N MET A 75 3.77 9.53 2.22
CA MET A 75 3.83 10.11 3.56
C MET A 75 4.43 9.19 4.61
N VAL A 76 5.15 9.81 5.56
CA VAL A 76 5.63 9.23 6.81
C VAL A 76 4.85 9.86 7.96
N ASN A 77 4.37 9.05 8.89
CA ASN A 77 3.55 9.52 10.00
C ASN A 77 4.41 9.80 11.24
N PHE A 78 4.23 10.98 11.82
CA PHE A 78 4.84 11.38 13.08
C PHE A 78 3.77 11.85 14.06
N GLY A 79 4.17 11.99 15.33
CA GLY A 79 3.37 12.62 16.38
C GLY A 79 3.20 14.15 16.18
N PRO A 80 2.93 14.88 17.26
CA PRO A 80 2.87 16.35 17.22
C PRO A 80 4.13 16.95 16.60
N ARG A 81 3.98 18.09 15.91
CA ARG A 81 5.04 18.74 15.12
C ARG A 81 6.36 18.95 15.88
N ASP A 82 6.29 19.24 17.17
CA ASP A 82 7.42 19.49 18.06
C ASP A 82 8.15 18.20 18.51
N THR A 83 7.61 17.04 18.22
CA THR A 83 8.22 15.73 18.52
C THR A 83 9.01 15.14 17.36
N ILE A 84 8.98 15.77 16.18
CA ILE A 84 9.66 15.28 14.99
C ILE A 84 11.18 15.41 15.15
N PRO A 85 11.97 14.35 14.82
CA PRO A 85 13.42 14.41 14.91
C PRO A 85 14.03 15.55 14.07
N GLU A 86 15.02 16.25 14.63
CA GLU A 86 15.67 17.41 14.01
C GLU A 86 16.30 17.09 12.64
N LYS A 87 16.69 15.84 12.40
CA LYS A 87 17.23 15.38 11.10
C LYS A 87 16.25 15.60 9.94
N PHE A 88 14.98 15.83 10.22
CA PHE A 88 13.93 16.09 9.22
C PHE A 88 13.52 17.55 9.14
N ALA A 89 14.23 18.49 9.80
CA ALA A 89 13.81 19.89 9.92
C ALA A 89 13.46 20.56 8.57
N ASP A 90 14.20 20.24 7.51
CA ASP A 90 14.06 20.86 6.18
C ASP A 90 13.07 20.13 5.26
N ARG A 91 12.33 19.13 5.78
CA ARG A 91 11.37 18.33 4.99
C ARG A 91 10.00 19.05 4.88
N LEU A 92 9.24 18.64 3.87
CA LEU A 92 7.86 19.10 3.69
C LEU A 92 6.91 18.37 4.65
N PHE A 93 6.15 19.14 5.42
CA PHE A 93 5.21 18.61 6.40
C PHE A 93 3.78 19.09 6.15
N TYR A 94 2.84 18.27 6.57
CA TYR A 94 1.42 18.59 6.64
C TYR A 94 0.89 18.17 8.01
N GLU A 95 0.39 19.15 8.78
CA GLU A 95 -0.27 18.88 10.06
C GLU A 95 -1.68 18.38 9.82
N HIS A 96 -1.83 17.04 9.88
CA HIS A 96 -3.12 16.39 9.66
C HIS A 96 -4.12 16.71 10.80
N ASN A 97 -3.63 16.70 12.03
CA ASN A 97 -4.34 17.11 13.23
C ASN A 97 -3.30 17.41 14.34
N PRO A 98 -3.71 17.93 15.52
CA PRO A 98 -2.76 18.28 16.59
C PRO A 98 -1.87 17.12 17.09
N GLN A 99 -2.24 15.89 16.84
CA GLN A 99 -1.50 14.70 17.29
C GLN A 99 -0.71 14.01 16.19
N ILE A 100 -0.98 14.31 14.91
CA ILE A 100 -0.39 13.64 13.76
C ILE A 100 0.11 14.66 12.75
N THR A 101 1.39 14.59 12.46
CA THR A 101 2.06 15.32 11.38
C THR A 101 2.56 14.36 10.34
N LEU A 102 2.26 14.62 9.08
CA LEU A 102 2.72 13.86 7.93
C LEU A 102 3.94 14.53 7.33
N MET A 103 4.93 13.75 6.91
CA MET A 103 6.12 14.19 6.19
C MET A 103 6.13 13.59 4.80
N ARG A 104 6.29 14.41 3.76
CA ARG A 104 6.39 13.94 2.36
C ARG A 104 7.65 13.08 2.19
N THR A 105 7.50 11.89 1.59
CA THR A 105 8.64 11.06 1.15
C THR A 105 9.36 11.72 -0.03
N THR A 106 10.68 11.59 -0.10
CA THR A 106 11.48 12.09 -1.25
C THR A 106 11.40 11.14 -2.44
N ALA A 107 11.92 11.59 -3.60
CA ALA A 107 11.99 10.73 -4.78
C ALA A 107 12.87 9.49 -4.55
N GLU A 108 13.96 9.64 -3.78
CA GLU A 108 14.83 8.53 -3.40
C GLU A 108 14.10 7.53 -2.50
N GLU A 109 13.43 8.02 -1.46
CA GLU A 109 12.63 7.19 -0.55
C GLU A 109 11.48 6.49 -1.31
N CYS A 110 10.83 7.19 -2.25
CA CYS A 110 9.80 6.61 -3.11
C CYS A 110 10.34 5.49 -4.01
N ALA A 111 11.53 5.66 -4.60
CA ALA A 111 12.18 4.59 -5.36
C ALA A 111 12.50 3.37 -4.49
N GLU A 112 13.03 3.59 -3.27
CA GLU A 112 13.32 2.51 -2.32
C GLU A 112 12.03 1.80 -1.85
N LEU A 113 10.96 2.54 -1.60
CA LEU A 113 9.65 1.98 -1.27
C LEU A 113 9.05 1.17 -2.42
N GLY A 114 9.26 1.59 -3.68
CA GLY A 114 8.88 0.82 -4.85
C GLY A 114 9.62 -0.51 -4.96
N CYS A 115 10.92 -0.54 -4.65
CA CYS A 115 11.69 -1.77 -4.56
C CYS A 115 11.13 -2.68 -3.46
N ILE A 116 10.90 -2.16 -2.26
CA ILE A 116 10.35 -2.92 -1.12
C ILE A 116 8.98 -3.52 -1.47
N LEU A 117 8.06 -2.72 -2.01
CA LEU A 117 6.74 -3.22 -2.39
C LEU A 117 6.83 -4.34 -3.42
N SER A 118 7.70 -4.18 -4.42
CA SER A 118 7.95 -5.22 -5.42
C SER A 118 8.57 -6.48 -4.82
N GLU A 119 9.56 -6.35 -3.92
CA GLU A 119 10.16 -7.48 -3.22
C GLU A 119 9.10 -8.27 -2.44
N LYS A 120 8.20 -7.58 -1.74
CA LYS A 120 7.12 -8.23 -0.98
C LYS A 120 6.10 -8.91 -1.90
N ALA A 121 5.66 -8.23 -2.96
CA ALA A 121 4.78 -8.82 -3.96
C ALA A 121 5.42 -10.06 -4.65
N ASN A 122 6.72 -10.00 -4.92
CA ASN A 122 7.47 -11.10 -5.54
C ASN A 122 7.56 -12.37 -4.67
N LEU A 123 7.30 -12.29 -3.37
CA LEU A 123 7.21 -13.46 -2.49
C LEU A 123 5.92 -14.27 -2.70
N SER A 124 4.94 -13.71 -3.43
CA SER A 124 3.64 -14.36 -3.58
C SER A 124 3.74 -15.72 -4.24
N THR A 125 3.12 -16.69 -3.59
CA THR A 125 2.96 -18.07 -4.08
C THR A 125 1.55 -18.29 -4.65
N GLY A 126 0.60 -17.41 -4.37
CA GLY A 126 -0.74 -17.34 -4.94
C GLY A 126 -0.90 -16.18 -5.92
N PRO A 127 -2.12 -15.97 -6.44
CA PRO A 127 -2.42 -14.85 -7.35
C PRO A 127 -2.20 -13.50 -6.70
N VAL A 128 -1.48 -12.60 -7.39
CA VAL A 128 -1.28 -11.23 -6.95
C VAL A 128 -1.21 -10.28 -8.13
N ASP A 129 -1.84 -9.13 -8.01
CA ASP A 129 -1.68 -8.00 -8.93
C ASP A 129 -1.33 -6.73 -8.13
N VAL A 130 -0.59 -5.84 -8.78
CA VAL A 130 -0.29 -4.51 -8.23
C VAL A 130 -1.07 -3.46 -9.02
N LEU A 131 -1.82 -2.61 -8.34
CA LEU A 131 -2.58 -1.52 -8.92
C LEU A 131 -1.95 -0.18 -8.54
N PHE A 132 -1.59 0.63 -9.54
CA PHE A 132 -1.00 1.95 -9.33
C PHE A 132 -1.95 3.05 -9.83
N PRO A 133 -2.50 3.91 -8.96
CA PRO A 133 -3.29 5.07 -9.37
C PRO A 133 -2.36 6.18 -9.83
N THR A 134 -2.37 6.51 -11.13
CA THR A 134 -1.38 7.41 -11.73
C THR A 134 -1.63 8.90 -11.51
N GLU A 135 -2.80 9.29 -10.99
CA GLU A 135 -3.11 10.69 -10.70
C GLU A 135 -2.76 11.07 -9.25
N ALA A 136 -2.98 10.17 -8.28
CA ALA A 136 -2.56 10.39 -6.89
C ALA A 136 -2.66 9.11 -6.06
N ILE A 137 -1.65 8.85 -5.22
CA ILE A 137 -1.60 7.71 -4.29
C ILE A 137 -2.17 8.06 -2.90
N SER A 138 -2.53 9.31 -2.67
CA SER A 138 -3.26 9.80 -1.48
C SER A 138 -4.10 11.02 -1.84
N VAL A 139 -4.98 11.44 -0.92
CA VAL A 139 -5.75 12.68 -1.08
C VAL A 139 -4.82 13.90 -1.20
N ILE A 140 -3.76 13.93 -0.39
CA ILE A 140 -2.87 15.09 -0.29
C ILE A 140 -1.73 15.08 -1.33
N SER A 141 -1.55 14.01 -2.12
CA SER A 141 -0.64 13.98 -3.27
C SER A 141 -1.31 14.37 -4.59
N ALA A 142 -2.62 14.52 -4.60
CA ALA A 142 -3.35 14.93 -5.81
C ALA A 142 -2.90 16.33 -6.30
N SER A 143 -3.15 16.62 -7.59
CA SER A 143 -2.80 17.90 -8.20
C SER A 143 -3.36 19.08 -7.39
N GLY A 144 -2.48 20.04 -7.05
CA GLY A 144 -2.81 21.21 -6.24
C GLY A 144 -2.86 20.97 -4.73
N GLN A 145 -2.59 19.76 -4.28
CA GLN A 145 -2.54 19.43 -2.84
C GLN A 145 -1.10 19.56 -2.28
N PRO A 146 -0.95 19.63 -0.94
CA PRO A 146 0.34 19.92 -0.28
C PRO A 146 1.49 18.96 -0.62
N PHE A 147 1.21 17.68 -0.88
CA PHE A 147 2.21 16.66 -1.17
C PHE A 147 2.32 16.31 -2.66
N HIS A 148 1.72 17.14 -3.54
CA HIS A 148 1.83 16.92 -4.97
C HIS A 148 3.29 17.01 -5.44
N ASP A 149 3.86 15.87 -5.79
CA ASP A 149 5.21 15.71 -6.32
C ASP A 149 5.24 14.60 -7.39
N PRO A 150 4.97 14.94 -8.66
CA PRO A 150 4.96 13.95 -9.74
C PRO A 150 6.30 13.26 -9.95
N THR A 151 7.43 13.89 -9.56
CA THR A 151 8.76 13.29 -9.68
C THR A 151 8.94 12.15 -8.69
N ALA A 152 8.53 12.36 -7.45
CA ALA A 152 8.58 11.33 -6.42
C ALA A 152 7.61 10.17 -6.73
N ASP A 153 6.38 10.48 -7.16
CA ASP A 153 5.39 9.46 -7.53
C ASP A 153 5.84 8.64 -8.76
N GLN A 154 6.49 9.30 -9.75
CA GLN A 154 7.08 8.59 -10.89
C GLN A 154 8.25 7.70 -10.48
N ALA A 155 9.10 8.12 -9.55
CA ALA A 155 10.20 7.31 -9.03
C ALA A 155 9.69 6.02 -8.36
N LEU A 156 8.60 6.11 -7.60
CA LEU A 156 7.91 4.96 -7.01
C LEU A 156 7.41 3.99 -8.09
N LEU A 157 6.70 4.52 -9.10
CA LEU A 157 6.16 3.71 -10.20
C LEU A 157 7.25 3.00 -11.00
N GLU A 158 8.31 3.71 -11.38
CA GLU A 158 9.42 3.14 -12.16
C GLU A 158 10.19 2.07 -11.38
N ALA A 159 10.35 2.26 -10.06
CA ALA A 159 10.95 1.25 -9.21
C ALA A 159 10.08 -0.03 -9.15
N ILE A 160 8.77 0.11 -9.04
CA ILE A 160 7.84 -1.02 -9.11
C ILE A 160 7.95 -1.73 -10.47
N LYS A 161 7.87 -1.00 -11.58
CA LYS A 161 7.99 -1.55 -12.95
C LYS A 161 9.27 -2.35 -13.16
N THR A 162 10.37 -1.86 -12.60
CA THR A 162 11.70 -2.45 -12.81
C THR A 162 11.90 -3.70 -11.99
N ASN A 163 11.33 -3.77 -10.78
CA ASN A 163 11.64 -4.81 -9.81
C ASN A 163 10.54 -5.88 -9.68
N LEU A 164 9.35 -5.62 -10.19
CA LEU A 164 8.24 -6.56 -10.11
C LEU A 164 8.51 -7.79 -10.99
N ARG A 165 8.22 -8.98 -10.48
CA ARG A 165 8.31 -10.26 -11.20
C ARG A 165 7.38 -10.23 -12.42
N LYS A 166 7.83 -10.75 -13.55
CA LYS A 166 7.17 -10.61 -14.88
C LYS A 166 5.78 -11.24 -14.98
N ASP A 167 5.49 -12.19 -14.13
CA ASP A 167 4.19 -12.87 -14.08
C ASP A 167 3.17 -12.13 -13.18
N ILE A 168 3.62 -11.13 -12.41
CA ILE A 168 2.74 -10.26 -11.63
C ILE A 168 2.36 -9.05 -12.50
N ARG A 169 1.07 -8.82 -12.68
CA ARG A 169 0.58 -7.69 -13.47
C ARG A 169 0.65 -6.40 -12.67
N LEU A 170 1.17 -5.36 -13.31
CA LEU A 170 1.06 -3.98 -12.83
C LEU A 170 -0.01 -3.26 -13.66
N HIS A 171 -1.06 -2.80 -13.02
CA HIS A 171 -2.13 -2.01 -13.65
C HIS A 171 -1.92 -0.53 -13.34
N GLU A 172 -1.58 0.25 -14.36
CA GLU A 172 -1.54 1.71 -14.27
C GLU A 172 -2.94 2.26 -14.55
N ILE A 173 -3.57 2.84 -13.54
CA ILE A 173 -4.96 3.28 -13.59
C ILE A 173 -5.00 4.80 -13.54
N PRO A 174 -5.53 5.50 -14.57
CA PRO A 174 -5.54 6.96 -14.65
C PRO A 174 -6.63 7.57 -13.75
N THR A 175 -6.50 7.36 -12.46
CA THR A 175 -7.39 7.85 -11.41
C THR A 175 -6.59 8.21 -10.17
N THR A 176 -7.23 8.83 -9.19
CA THR A 176 -6.71 8.89 -7.82
C THR A 176 -7.05 7.59 -7.06
N ILE A 177 -6.32 7.28 -6.00
CA ILE A 177 -6.59 6.07 -5.19
C ILE A 177 -7.98 6.08 -4.55
N ASN A 178 -8.52 7.25 -4.27
CA ASN A 178 -9.84 7.42 -3.66
C ASN A 178 -11.00 7.45 -4.67
N ASP A 179 -10.71 7.31 -5.95
CA ASP A 179 -11.74 7.26 -6.99
C ASP A 179 -12.56 5.96 -6.86
N VAL A 180 -13.85 6.07 -7.10
CA VAL A 180 -14.76 4.92 -7.11
C VAL A 180 -14.34 3.90 -8.16
N GLU A 181 -13.85 4.36 -9.30
CA GLU A 181 -13.36 3.49 -10.37
C GLU A 181 -12.13 2.68 -9.94
N PHE A 182 -11.18 3.29 -9.21
CA PHE A 182 -10.04 2.56 -8.64
C PHE A 182 -10.51 1.45 -7.69
N SER A 183 -11.42 1.79 -6.78
CA SER A 183 -11.97 0.83 -5.82
C SER A 183 -12.72 -0.31 -6.50
N ARG A 184 -13.45 -0.01 -7.60
CA ARG A 184 -14.16 -1.00 -8.41
C ARG A 184 -13.18 -1.97 -9.06
N ILE A 185 -12.15 -1.46 -9.73
CA ILE A 185 -11.11 -2.29 -10.38
C ILE A 185 -10.42 -3.18 -9.35
N ALA A 186 -10.02 -2.63 -8.20
CA ALA A 186 -9.39 -3.40 -7.14
C ALA A 186 -10.27 -4.56 -6.65
N ALA A 187 -11.55 -4.29 -6.41
CA ALA A 187 -12.49 -5.30 -5.95
C ALA A 187 -12.74 -6.38 -7.02
N GLU A 188 -12.92 -5.99 -8.28
CA GLU A 188 -13.13 -6.93 -9.39
C GLU A 188 -11.91 -7.82 -9.61
N THR A 189 -10.69 -7.25 -9.57
CA THR A 189 -9.44 -8.02 -9.69
C THR A 189 -9.33 -9.09 -8.60
N LEU A 190 -9.64 -8.76 -7.35
CA LEU A 190 -9.61 -9.76 -6.28
C LEU A 190 -10.70 -10.83 -6.46
N LEU A 191 -11.91 -10.42 -6.84
CA LEU A 191 -13.02 -11.36 -7.06
C LEU A 191 -12.72 -12.35 -8.20
N ASP A 192 -12.03 -11.91 -9.26
CA ASP A 192 -11.61 -12.80 -10.34
C ASP A 192 -10.66 -13.89 -9.84
N PHE A 193 -9.70 -13.56 -8.95
CA PHE A 193 -8.83 -14.55 -8.32
C PHE A 193 -9.62 -15.56 -7.49
N LEU A 194 -10.55 -15.10 -6.67
CA LEU A 194 -11.35 -15.96 -5.80
C LEU A 194 -12.30 -16.91 -6.55
N GLN A 195 -12.75 -16.52 -7.75
CA GLN A 195 -13.62 -17.35 -8.58
C GLN A 195 -12.85 -18.49 -9.29
N VAL A 196 -11.62 -18.26 -9.68
CA VAL A 196 -10.77 -19.29 -10.32
C VAL A 196 -10.46 -20.43 -9.34
N GLU A 197 -10.18 -20.13 -8.08
CA GLU A 197 -9.92 -21.16 -7.05
C GLU A 197 -11.12 -22.08 -6.80
N THR A 198 -12.35 -21.54 -6.88
CA THR A 198 -13.58 -22.34 -6.67
C THR A 198 -13.83 -23.33 -7.79
N THR A 199 -13.33 -23.08 -9.00
CA THR A 199 -13.53 -23.96 -10.18
C THR A 199 -12.48 -25.07 -10.27
N GLU A 200 -11.31 -24.94 -9.66
CA GLU A 200 -10.26 -25.98 -9.65
C GLU A 200 -10.41 -26.98 -8.50
N SER A 201 -11.31 -26.72 -7.54
CA SER A 201 -11.53 -27.57 -6.35
C SER A 201 -12.72 -28.55 -6.48
N VAL A 202 -13.26 -28.77 -7.70
CA VAL A 202 -14.42 -29.65 -7.96
C VAL A 202 -14.02 -30.89 -8.78
#